data_5e720c821f2acefe46084bd48d082ff3
#
_entry.id   5e720c821f2acefe46084bd48d082ff3
#
_cell.length_a   1.000
_cell.length_b   1.000
_cell.length_c   1.000
_cell.angle_alpha   90.00
_cell.angle_beta   90.00
_cell.angle_gamma   90.00
#
_symmetry.space_group_name_H-M   'P 1'
#
loop_
_entity.id
_entity.type
_entity.pdbx_description
1 polymer ?
#
loop_
_entity_poly.entity_id
_entity_poly.type
_entity_poly.pdbx_seq_one_letter_code
_entity_poly.pdbx_strand_id
1 'polypeptide(L)'
;LRVMFPMVTDIEDWDSAMQVVDYCRRKLTERGVEFEPDVPFGVMLSVPAACLTAEDFTAHGCRFFVIGTNDLTQYTHAVSRELAIAEHYYRPASPAMKKLIAMVVDAARKADIPVTICGLAVGNAVNATQYLRLGLRSFSMSPQNLLTIKKALRDANAE
;
A
#
# COMPACT_ATOMS: atom_id res chain seq x y z
N LEU A 1 -11.70 -5.33 -11.73
CA LEU A 1 -10.84 -6.16 -10.86
C LEU A 1 -9.42 -5.62 -10.88
N ARG A 2 -8.76 -5.61 -9.72
CA ARG A 2 -7.32 -5.37 -9.54
C ARG A 2 -6.78 -6.44 -8.62
N VAL A 3 -5.55 -6.89 -8.83
CA VAL A 3 -4.90 -7.89 -8.00
C VAL A 3 -3.62 -7.31 -7.42
N MET A 4 -3.42 -7.47 -6.10
CA MET A 4 -2.19 -7.00 -5.47
C MET A 4 -1.51 -8.12 -4.70
N PHE A 5 -0.18 -8.13 -4.70
CA PHE A 5 0.64 -9.06 -3.95
C PHE A 5 1.07 -8.43 -2.62
N PRO A 6 0.75 -9.07 -1.48
CA PRO A 6 1.23 -8.63 -0.19
C PRO A 6 2.65 -9.15 0.08
N MET A 7 3.31 -8.55 1.07
CA MET A 7 4.62 -9.01 1.60
C MET A 7 5.75 -9.10 0.57
N VAL A 8 5.64 -8.35 -0.52
CA VAL A 8 6.72 -8.19 -1.49
C VAL A 8 7.81 -7.32 -0.84
N THR A 9 9.06 -7.76 -0.90
CA THR A 9 10.21 -7.06 -0.29
C THR A 9 11.03 -6.29 -1.30
N ASP A 10 11.18 -6.85 -2.50
CA ASP A 10 11.98 -6.29 -3.59
C ASP A 10 11.46 -6.71 -4.97
N ILE A 11 12.22 -6.36 -6.01
CA ILE A 11 11.84 -6.62 -7.38
C ILE A 11 11.87 -8.11 -7.76
N GLU A 12 12.71 -8.91 -7.08
CA GLU A 12 12.80 -10.35 -7.35
C GLU A 12 11.51 -11.05 -6.93
N ASP A 13 10.91 -10.65 -5.80
CA ASP A 13 9.61 -11.15 -5.36
C ASP A 13 8.50 -10.77 -6.35
N TRP A 14 8.52 -9.52 -6.84
CA TRP A 14 7.57 -9.05 -7.84
C TRP A 14 7.67 -9.84 -9.15
N ASP A 15 8.88 -9.96 -9.70
CA ASP A 15 9.12 -10.67 -10.94
C ASP A 15 8.72 -12.15 -10.81
N SER A 16 9.02 -12.78 -9.67
CA SER A 16 8.59 -14.16 -9.37
C SER A 16 7.06 -14.29 -9.36
N ALA A 17 6.35 -13.35 -8.74
CA ALA A 17 4.89 -13.34 -8.73
C ALA A 17 4.33 -13.16 -10.14
N MET A 18 4.91 -12.28 -10.95
CA MET A 18 4.48 -12.05 -12.33
C MET A 18 4.77 -13.26 -13.25
N GLN A 19 5.84 -14.01 -13.02
CA GLN A 19 6.09 -15.29 -13.72
C GLN A 19 4.97 -16.31 -13.46
N VAL A 20 4.44 -16.36 -12.21
CA VAL A 20 3.28 -17.22 -11.89
C VAL A 20 2.04 -16.74 -12.64
N VAL A 21 1.79 -15.44 -12.71
CA VAL A 21 0.67 -14.86 -13.48
C VAL A 21 0.78 -15.27 -14.95
N ASP A 22 1.95 -15.13 -15.55
CA ASP A 22 2.15 -15.48 -16.96
C ASP A 22 2.03 -16.99 -17.22
N TYR A 23 2.48 -17.80 -16.27
CA TYR A 23 2.23 -19.24 -16.33
C TYR A 23 0.73 -19.55 -16.32
N CYS A 24 -0.04 -18.92 -15.41
CA CYS A 24 -1.48 -19.12 -15.36
C CYS A 24 -2.19 -18.66 -16.64
N ARG A 25 -1.81 -17.51 -17.19
CA ARG A 25 -2.34 -17.00 -18.47
C ARG A 25 -2.10 -18.01 -19.62
N ARG A 26 -0.89 -18.54 -19.74
CA ARG A 26 -0.58 -19.58 -20.75
C ARG A 26 -1.45 -20.82 -20.57
N LYS A 27 -1.61 -21.29 -19.32
CA LYS A 27 -2.43 -22.46 -19.02
C LYS A 27 -3.91 -22.26 -19.33
N LEU A 28 -4.45 -21.08 -19.09
CA LEU A 28 -5.83 -20.75 -19.45
C LEU A 28 -5.99 -20.72 -20.98
N THR A 29 -5.05 -20.12 -21.68
CA THR A 29 -5.03 -20.08 -23.17
C THR A 29 -4.97 -21.49 -23.76
N GLU A 30 -4.04 -22.35 -23.27
CA GLU A 30 -3.91 -23.75 -23.72
C GLU A 30 -5.23 -24.55 -23.53
N ARG A 31 -6.02 -24.20 -22.51
CA ARG A 31 -7.29 -24.86 -22.18
C ARG A 31 -8.50 -24.22 -22.90
N GLY A 32 -8.31 -23.17 -23.67
CA GLY A 32 -9.40 -22.41 -24.31
C GLY A 32 -10.34 -21.71 -23.33
N VAL A 33 -9.85 -21.40 -22.12
CA VAL A 33 -10.64 -20.69 -21.11
C VAL A 33 -10.46 -19.19 -21.31
N GLU A 34 -11.57 -18.47 -21.49
CA GLU A 34 -11.55 -17.00 -21.57
C GLU A 34 -11.18 -16.38 -20.22
N PHE A 35 -10.35 -15.34 -20.25
CA PHE A 35 -9.97 -14.54 -19.09
C PHE A 35 -9.71 -13.10 -19.49
N GLU A 36 -9.77 -12.17 -18.54
CA GLU A 36 -9.42 -10.76 -18.75
C GLU A 36 -7.88 -10.64 -18.84
N PRO A 37 -7.33 -10.28 -20.02
CA PRO A 37 -5.88 -10.24 -20.22
C PRO A 37 -5.22 -9.02 -19.54
N ASP A 38 -5.97 -7.92 -19.38
CA ASP A 38 -5.44 -6.63 -18.88
C ASP A 38 -5.84 -6.33 -17.42
N VAL A 39 -5.81 -7.35 -16.56
CA VAL A 39 -5.99 -7.14 -15.13
C VAL A 39 -4.79 -6.35 -14.58
N PRO A 40 -5.01 -5.20 -13.94
CA PRO A 40 -3.94 -4.46 -13.28
C PRO A 40 -3.41 -5.23 -12.07
N PHE A 41 -2.08 -5.44 -12.03
CA PHE A 41 -1.37 -5.98 -10.88
C PHE A 41 -0.64 -4.88 -10.12
N GLY A 42 -0.59 -5.01 -8.80
CA GLY A 42 0.02 -4.03 -7.92
C GLY A 42 0.71 -4.67 -6.71
N VAL A 43 1.39 -3.86 -5.94
CA VAL A 43 2.11 -4.28 -4.73
C VAL A 43 1.49 -3.66 -3.49
N MET A 44 1.34 -4.46 -2.42
CA MET A 44 1.13 -3.93 -1.08
C MET A 44 2.48 -3.61 -0.44
N LEU A 45 2.78 -2.32 -0.33
CA LEU A 45 3.99 -1.81 0.31
C LEU A 45 3.80 -1.87 1.84
N SER A 46 4.15 -2.99 2.41
CA SER A 46 4.03 -3.32 3.83
C SER A 46 5.37 -3.63 4.50
N VAL A 47 6.45 -3.61 3.72
CA VAL A 47 7.83 -3.82 4.18
C VAL A 47 8.65 -2.56 3.88
N PRO A 48 9.47 -2.06 4.83
CA PRO A 48 10.29 -0.86 4.58
C PRO A 48 11.20 -0.96 3.36
N ALA A 49 11.78 -2.13 3.08
CA ALA A 49 12.62 -2.37 1.90
C ALA A 49 11.85 -2.02 0.60
N ALA A 50 10.63 -2.55 0.44
CA ALA A 50 9.80 -2.28 -0.72
C ALA A 50 9.39 -0.79 -0.84
N CYS A 51 9.24 -0.07 0.27
CA CYS A 51 8.96 1.37 0.23
C CYS A 51 10.16 2.17 -0.27
N LEU A 52 11.40 1.75 0.07
CA LEU A 52 12.64 2.37 -0.34
C LEU A 52 12.92 2.21 -1.83
N THR A 53 12.45 1.12 -2.43
CA THR A 53 12.64 0.74 -3.84
C THR A 53 11.35 0.84 -4.66
N ALA A 54 10.39 1.67 -4.22
CA ALA A 54 9.08 1.76 -4.84
C ALA A 54 9.12 2.11 -6.35
N GLU A 55 10.11 2.88 -6.78
CA GLU A 55 10.29 3.25 -8.20
C GLU A 55 10.64 2.03 -9.08
N ASP A 56 11.35 1.04 -8.54
CA ASP A 56 11.74 -0.16 -9.30
C ASP A 56 10.51 -0.98 -9.70
N PHE A 57 9.50 -1.09 -8.81
CA PHE A 57 8.25 -1.79 -9.14
C PHE A 57 7.51 -1.13 -10.31
N THR A 58 7.51 0.21 -10.38
CA THR A 58 6.85 0.92 -11.49
C THR A 58 7.57 0.71 -12.79
N ALA A 59 8.90 0.67 -12.78
CA ALA A 59 9.73 0.35 -13.95
C ALA A 59 9.49 -1.09 -14.47
N HIS A 60 9.09 -2.01 -13.58
CA HIS A 60 8.76 -3.41 -13.89
C HIS A 60 7.24 -3.66 -14.08
N GLY A 61 6.47 -2.63 -14.37
CA GLY A 61 5.07 -2.77 -14.79
C GLY A 61 4.04 -2.89 -13.66
N CYS A 62 4.41 -2.58 -12.42
CA CYS A 62 3.44 -2.42 -11.34
C CYS A 62 2.49 -1.26 -11.64
N ARG A 63 1.17 -1.48 -11.56
CA ARG A 63 0.16 -0.54 -12.02
C ARG A 63 -0.57 0.21 -10.90
N PHE A 64 -0.34 -0.12 -9.66
CA PHE A 64 -0.85 0.61 -8.48
C PHE A 64 -0.16 0.17 -7.21
N PHE A 65 -0.19 1.00 -6.19
CA PHE A 65 0.29 0.70 -4.86
C PHE A 65 -0.81 0.68 -3.82
N VAL A 66 -0.65 -0.19 -2.82
CA VAL A 66 -1.42 -0.13 -1.57
C VAL A 66 -0.42 -0.08 -0.40
N ILE A 67 -0.49 0.95 0.44
CA ILE A 67 0.37 1.05 1.62
C ILE A 67 -0.33 0.34 2.78
N GLY A 68 0.25 -0.77 3.24
CA GLY A 68 -0.25 -1.57 4.37
C GLY A 68 0.35 -1.08 5.69
N THR A 69 -0.32 -0.15 6.39
CA THR A 69 0.26 0.51 7.57
C THR A 69 0.52 -0.41 8.75
N ASN A 70 -0.22 -1.51 8.89
CA ASN A 70 -0.06 -2.40 10.03
C ASN A 70 1.31 -3.07 10.05
N ASP A 71 1.64 -3.79 9.00
CA ASP A 71 2.91 -4.51 8.88
C ASP A 71 4.07 -3.55 8.66
N LEU A 72 3.85 -2.49 7.86
CA LEU A 72 4.86 -1.45 7.66
C LEU A 72 5.29 -0.82 9.00
N THR A 73 4.34 -0.52 9.90
CA THR A 73 4.66 0.01 11.23
C THR A 73 5.42 -1.02 12.07
N GLN A 74 4.97 -2.27 12.05
CA GLN A 74 5.59 -3.36 12.79
C GLN A 74 7.07 -3.54 12.40
N TYR A 75 7.34 -3.64 11.11
CA TYR A 75 8.71 -3.85 10.61
C TYR A 75 9.58 -2.60 10.72
N THR A 76 9.02 -1.41 10.52
CA THR A 76 9.78 -0.15 10.67
C THR A 76 10.26 0.06 12.10
N HIS A 77 9.47 -0.36 13.10
CA HIS A 77 9.80 -0.17 14.52
C HIS A 77 10.30 -1.45 15.19
N ALA A 78 10.41 -2.56 14.46
CA ALA A 78 10.80 -3.88 14.98
C ALA A 78 9.96 -4.30 16.20
N VAL A 79 8.64 -4.07 16.15
CA VAL A 79 7.72 -4.28 17.27
C VAL A 79 6.50 -5.07 16.81
N SER A 80 6.14 -6.12 17.54
CA SER A 80 4.89 -6.85 17.28
C SER A 80 3.69 -6.03 17.74
N ARG A 81 2.68 -5.88 16.87
CA ARG A 81 1.40 -5.25 17.21
C ARG A 81 0.54 -6.06 18.20
N GLU A 82 0.88 -7.34 18.42
CA GLU A 82 0.16 -8.26 19.28
C GLU A 82 0.67 -8.25 20.73
N LEU A 83 1.84 -7.64 20.97
CA LEU A 83 2.45 -7.56 22.29
C LEU A 83 2.02 -6.25 22.98
N ALA A 84 1.09 -6.32 23.92
CA ALA A 84 0.59 -5.16 24.67
C ALA A 84 1.72 -4.38 25.36
N ILE A 85 2.73 -5.05 25.89
CA ILE A 85 3.88 -4.40 26.54
C ILE A 85 4.71 -3.52 25.59
N ALA A 86 4.60 -3.76 24.27
CA ALA A 86 5.34 -3.04 23.25
C ALA A 86 4.50 -1.99 22.51
N GLU A 87 3.23 -1.80 22.90
CA GLU A 87 2.28 -0.90 22.23
C GLU A 87 2.82 0.53 22.06
N HIS A 88 3.54 1.05 23.04
CA HIS A 88 4.11 2.40 22.98
C HIS A 88 5.20 2.58 21.91
N TYR A 89 5.78 1.49 21.40
CA TYR A 89 6.71 1.52 20.27
C TYR A 89 6.02 1.42 18.91
N TYR A 90 4.75 0.95 18.88
CA TYR A 90 3.97 0.86 17.66
C TYR A 90 3.41 2.24 17.26
N ARG A 91 4.15 2.97 16.43
CA ARG A 91 3.86 4.39 16.09
C ARG A 91 3.58 4.59 14.60
N PRO A 92 2.35 4.37 14.13
CA PRO A 92 2.02 4.44 12.70
C PRO A 92 2.14 5.84 12.07
N ALA A 93 2.22 6.89 12.87
CA ALA A 93 2.43 8.27 12.40
C ALA A 93 3.82 8.82 12.78
N SER A 94 4.79 7.94 13.06
CA SER A 94 6.16 8.37 13.38
C SER A 94 6.83 9.10 12.20
N PRO A 95 7.91 9.87 12.45
CA PRO A 95 8.68 10.48 11.37
C PRO A 95 9.22 9.47 10.35
N ALA A 96 9.61 8.26 10.78
CA ALA A 96 10.07 7.19 9.89
C ALA A 96 8.95 6.73 8.94
N MET A 97 7.77 6.45 9.49
CA MET A 97 6.59 6.09 8.71
C MET A 97 6.20 7.16 7.69
N LYS A 98 6.20 8.42 8.10
CA LYS A 98 5.90 9.54 7.20
C LYS A 98 6.88 9.64 6.03
N LYS A 99 8.18 9.41 6.28
CA LYS A 99 9.21 9.39 5.23
C LYS A 99 8.97 8.24 4.24
N LEU A 100 8.75 7.02 4.73
CA LEU A 100 8.45 5.87 3.87
C LEU A 100 7.20 6.09 3.02
N ILE A 101 6.12 6.58 3.64
CA ILE A 101 4.87 6.88 2.93
C ILE A 101 5.09 7.98 1.87
N ALA A 102 5.84 9.04 2.18
CA ALA A 102 6.14 10.11 1.23
C ALA A 102 6.94 9.59 0.02
N MET A 103 7.92 8.72 0.23
CA MET A 103 8.69 8.09 -0.85
C MET A 103 7.79 7.28 -1.79
N VAL A 104 6.87 6.51 -1.25
CA VAL A 104 5.89 5.74 -2.03
C VAL A 104 4.96 6.65 -2.83
N VAL A 105 4.46 7.73 -2.20
CA VAL A 105 3.59 8.71 -2.88
C VAL A 105 4.34 9.41 -4.02
N ASP A 106 5.61 9.76 -3.81
CA ASP A 106 6.43 10.37 -4.84
C ASP A 106 6.72 9.41 -6.01
N ALA A 107 7.02 8.14 -5.73
CA ALA A 107 7.20 7.12 -6.75
C ALA A 107 5.91 6.91 -7.58
N ALA A 108 4.76 6.80 -6.91
CA ALA A 108 3.46 6.67 -7.57
C ALA A 108 3.13 7.89 -8.45
N ARG A 109 3.41 9.10 -7.96
CA ARG A 109 3.19 10.34 -8.71
C ARG A 109 4.07 10.44 -9.95
N LYS A 110 5.36 10.08 -9.84
CA LYS A 110 6.30 10.08 -10.99
C LYS A 110 5.86 9.10 -12.07
N ALA A 111 5.32 7.95 -11.69
CA ALA A 111 4.86 6.92 -12.61
C ALA A 111 3.39 7.08 -13.05
N ASP A 112 2.68 8.09 -12.54
CA ASP A 112 1.26 8.34 -12.79
C ASP A 112 0.37 7.12 -12.48
N ILE A 113 0.65 6.44 -11.36
CA ILE A 113 -0.14 5.29 -10.89
C ILE A 113 -0.88 5.61 -9.59
N PRO A 114 -2.07 4.99 -9.37
CA PRO A 114 -2.82 5.20 -8.14
C PRO A 114 -2.13 4.58 -6.92
N VAL A 115 -2.23 5.27 -5.78
CA VAL A 115 -1.81 4.78 -4.47
C VAL A 115 -2.94 4.90 -3.46
N THR A 116 -3.18 3.81 -2.74
CA THR A 116 -4.18 3.73 -1.64
C THR A 116 -3.46 3.42 -0.33
N ILE A 117 -3.92 3.98 0.78
CA ILE A 117 -3.43 3.60 2.11
C ILE A 117 -4.50 2.83 2.87
N CYS A 118 -4.10 1.76 3.57
CA CYS A 118 -4.99 0.93 4.38
C CYS A 118 -4.36 0.57 5.73
N GLY A 119 -5.15 -0.07 6.58
CA GLY A 119 -4.75 -0.54 7.90
C GLY A 119 -5.43 0.22 9.03
N LEU A 120 -5.21 -0.23 10.28
CA LEU A 120 -5.87 0.32 11.47
C LEU A 120 -5.59 1.81 11.68
N ALA A 121 -4.39 2.25 11.35
CA ALA A 121 -3.97 3.66 11.49
C ALA A 121 -4.85 4.63 10.69
N VAL A 122 -5.42 4.18 9.58
CA VAL A 122 -6.27 5.01 8.70
C VAL A 122 -7.61 5.33 9.34
N GLY A 123 -8.06 4.52 10.30
CA GLY A 123 -9.28 4.75 11.09
C GLY A 123 -9.14 5.86 12.14
N ASN A 124 -7.97 6.44 12.33
CA ASN A 124 -7.72 7.57 13.23
C ASN A 124 -7.70 8.88 12.42
N ALA A 125 -8.52 9.85 12.80
CA ALA A 125 -8.68 11.12 12.06
C ALA A 125 -7.39 11.94 11.98
N VAL A 126 -6.59 11.96 13.04
CA VAL A 126 -5.30 12.68 13.07
C VAL A 126 -4.33 12.06 12.07
N ASN A 127 -4.22 10.73 12.04
CA ASN A 127 -3.36 10.03 11.09
C ASN A 127 -3.84 10.23 9.65
N ALA A 128 -5.15 10.07 9.40
CA ALA A 128 -5.74 10.25 8.07
C ALA A 128 -5.47 11.65 7.51
N THR A 129 -5.62 12.69 8.33
CA THR A 129 -5.29 14.08 7.95
C THR A 129 -3.81 14.24 7.62
N GLN A 130 -2.91 13.61 8.39
CA GLN A 130 -1.47 13.64 8.08
C GLN A 130 -1.16 12.94 6.77
N TYR A 131 -1.79 11.80 6.48
CA TYR A 131 -1.62 11.08 5.22
C TYR A 131 -2.16 11.88 4.02
N LEU A 132 -3.29 12.61 4.20
CA LEU A 132 -3.78 13.55 3.20
C LEU A 132 -2.74 14.62 2.85
N ARG A 133 -2.08 15.19 3.87
CA ARG A 133 -1.01 16.20 3.70
C ARG A 133 0.24 15.65 3.00
N LEU A 134 0.50 14.35 3.10
CA LEU A 134 1.55 13.65 2.34
C LEU A 134 1.17 13.40 0.87
N GLY A 135 -0.03 13.78 0.44
CA GLY A 135 -0.47 13.63 -0.94
C GLY A 135 -1.40 12.46 -1.21
N LEU A 136 -1.72 11.64 -0.21
CA LEU A 136 -2.67 10.53 -0.38
C LEU A 136 -4.09 11.03 -0.60
N ARG A 137 -4.82 10.36 -1.49
CA ARG A 137 -6.22 10.70 -1.84
C ARG A 137 -7.16 9.49 -1.79
N SER A 138 -6.64 8.28 -1.64
CA SER A 138 -7.40 7.03 -1.54
C SER A 138 -7.12 6.34 -0.20
N PHE A 139 -8.19 6.09 0.57
CA PHE A 139 -8.14 5.58 1.94
C PHE A 139 -9.06 4.37 2.05
N SER A 140 -8.52 3.24 2.50
CA SER A 140 -9.29 2.02 2.79
C SER A 140 -9.34 1.78 4.28
N MET A 141 -10.54 1.58 4.82
CA MET A 141 -10.78 1.42 6.26
C MET A 141 -12.04 0.60 6.52
N SER A 142 -12.25 0.22 7.79
CA SER A 142 -13.50 -0.43 8.18
C SER A 142 -14.70 0.53 8.04
N PRO A 143 -15.88 0.04 7.65
CA PRO A 143 -17.07 0.86 7.38
C PRO A 143 -17.47 1.79 8.53
N GLN A 144 -17.30 1.34 9.76
CA GLN A 144 -17.63 2.13 10.95
C GLN A 144 -16.86 3.45 11.10
N ASN A 145 -15.66 3.52 10.51
CA ASN A 145 -14.81 4.71 10.56
C ASN A 145 -15.07 5.68 9.40
N LEU A 146 -15.76 5.22 8.36
CA LEU A 146 -15.86 5.93 7.08
C LEU A 146 -16.38 7.36 7.21
N LEU A 147 -17.50 7.56 7.94
CA LEU A 147 -18.13 8.88 8.04
C LEU A 147 -17.27 9.85 8.87
N THR A 148 -16.67 9.38 9.95
CA THR A 148 -15.79 10.17 10.81
C THR A 148 -14.54 10.62 10.04
N ILE A 149 -13.91 9.70 9.35
CA ILE A 149 -12.69 10.00 8.56
C ILE A 149 -13.03 10.90 7.37
N LYS A 150 -14.12 10.63 6.65
CA LYS A 150 -14.58 11.49 5.54
C LYS A 150 -14.81 12.93 6.00
N LYS A 151 -15.42 13.14 7.17
CA LYS A 151 -15.59 14.47 7.76
C LYS A 151 -14.22 15.12 8.03
N ALA A 152 -13.32 14.44 8.74
CA ALA A 152 -12.00 14.96 9.08
C ALA A 152 -11.18 15.36 7.85
N LEU A 153 -11.21 14.52 6.79
CA LEU A 153 -10.50 14.81 5.53
C LEU A 153 -11.09 16.01 4.78
N ARG A 154 -12.41 16.21 4.82
CA ARG A 154 -13.06 17.38 4.21
C ARG A 154 -12.72 18.67 4.96
N ASP A 155 -12.76 18.62 6.28
CA ASP A 155 -12.44 19.78 7.11
C ASP A 155 -10.96 20.18 6.91
N ALA A 156 -10.03 19.22 6.86
CA ALA A 156 -8.61 19.47 6.63
C ALA A 156 -8.24 19.96 5.20
N ASN A 157 -9.12 19.76 4.21
CA ASN A 157 -8.90 20.21 2.84
C ASN A 157 -9.50 21.61 2.58
N ALA A 158 -10.24 22.13 3.57
CA ALA A 158 -10.81 23.47 3.53
C ALA A 158 -9.88 24.53 4.16
N GLU A 159 -8.79 24.10 4.82
CA GLU A 159 -7.71 24.95 5.36
C GLU A 159 -6.56 25.06 4.32
#